data_69d7ab9417085b63b0fefd0e9f521748
#
_entry.id   69d7ab9417085b63b0fefd0e9f521748
#
_cell.length_a   1.000
_cell.length_b   1.000
_cell.length_c   1.000
_cell.angle_alpha   90.00
_cell.angle_beta   90.00
_cell.angle_gamma   90.00
#
_symmetry.space_group_name_H-M   'P 1'
#
loop_
_entity.id
_entity.type
_entity.pdbx_description
1 polymer ?
#
loop_
_entity_poly.entity_id
_entity_poly.type
_entity_poly.pdbx_seq_one_letter_code
_entity_poly.pdbx_strand_id
1 'polypeptide(L)'
;QGALVIAAAGNDGDSTDLYYPAAYDGVLTVGSHDKDLKVSSFTQQNGTVDILAPGEDIWLASRNGKTYGAKGTSYATGFVSATAALLWQTDLTQTPEEIVQTILSFAQTVDGWKILKTNNK
;
A
#
# COMPACT_ATOMS: atom_id res chain seq x y z
N GLN A 1 -14.98 -12.44 -7.18
CA GLN A 1 -16.29 -12.23 -6.55
C GLN A 1 -16.55 -10.74 -6.22
N GLY A 2 -15.85 -9.84 -6.91
CA GLY A 2 -16.08 -8.40 -6.75
C GLY A 2 -15.42 -7.77 -5.51
N ALA A 3 -14.53 -8.44 -4.84
CA ALA A 3 -13.75 -7.90 -3.72
C ALA A 3 -12.32 -7.59 -4.16
N LEU A 4 -11.80 -6.42 -3.75
CA LEU A 4 -10.40 -6.07 -3.89
C LEU A 4 -9.66 -6.48 -2.61
N VAL A 5 -8.65 -7.33 -2.75
CA VAL A 5 -7.79 -7.73 -1.64
C VAL A 5 -6.50 -6.91 -1.69
N ILE A 6 -6.20 -6.23 -0.60
CA ILE A 6 -5.00 -5.40 -0.44
C ILE A 6 -4.24 -5.93 0.78
N ALA A 7 -2.96 -6.19 0.65
CA ALA A 7 -2.18 -6.78 1.72
C ALA A 7 -0.81 -6.12 1.89
N ALA A 8 -0.33 -6.12 3.12
CA ALA A 8 1.02 -5.65 3.47
C ALA A 8 2.07 -6.65 2.99
N ALA A 9 3.15 -6.14 2.41
CA ALA A 9 4.23 -6.96 1.85
C ALA A 9 5.01 -7.75 2.91
N GLY A 10 5.10 -7.23 4.14
CA GLY A 10 5.93 -7.77 5.21
C GLY A 10 7.05 -6.80 5.62
N ASN A 11 7.63 -7.04 6.79
CA ASN A 11 8.53 -6.07 7.46
C ASN A 11 9.91 -6.65 7.82
N ASP A 12 10.36 -7.71 7.18
CA ASP A 12 11.66 -8.32 7.50
C ASP A 12 12.82 -7.81 6.62
N GLY A 13 12.50 -6.99 5.62
CA GLY A 13 13.50 -6.29 4.80
C GLY A 13 14.32 -7.21 3.89
N ASP A 14 13.88 -8.41 3.64
CA ASP A 14 14.58 -9.35 2.76
C ASP A 14 13.97 -9.42 1.35
N SER A 15 14.64 -10.15 0.46
CA SER A 15 14.27 -10.27 -0.93
C SER A 15 13.82 -11.66 -1.35
N THR A 16 13.68 -12.58 -0.42
CA THR A 16 13.46 -14.01 -0.72
C THR A 16 12.17 -14.56 -0.17
N ASP A 17 11.85 -14.24 1.07
CA ASP A 17 10.69 -14.84 1.73
C ASP A 17 9.38 -14.25 1.21
N LEU A 18 8.45 -15.16 0.88
CA LEU A 18 7.11 -14.81 0.45
C LEU A 18 6.15 -14.79 1.64
N TYR A 19 5.42 -13.69 1.76
CA TYR A 19 4.38 -13.56 2.79
C TYR A 19 2.99 -13.65 2.19
N TYR A 20 2.13 -14.40 2.83
CA TYR A 20 0.75 -14.55 2.41
C TYR A 20 -0.18 -13.80 3.38
N PRO A 21 -1.26 -13.19 2.86
CA PRO A 21 -1.83 -13.29 1.50
C PRO A 21 -1.15 -12.43 0.42
N ALA A 22 -0.16 -11.60 0.75
CA ALA A 22 0.44 -10.65 -0.18
C ALA A 22 0.99 -11.31 -1.46
N ALA A 23 1.58 -12.51 -1.34
CA ALA A 23 2.20 -13.20 -2.47
C ALA A 23 1.21 -13.97 -3.38
N TYR A 24 -0.09 -13.92 -3.09
CA TYR A 24 -1.08 -14.52 -4.00
C TYR A 24 -1.33 -13.64 -5.22
N ASP A 25 -1.51 -14.27 -6.37
CA ASP A 25 -1.97 -13.59 -7.57
C ASP A 25 -3.32 -12.90 -7.33
N GLY A 26 -3.47 -11.69 -7.84
CA GLY A 26 -4.69 -10.90 -7.69
C GLY A 26 -4.80 -10.11 -6.39
N VAL A 27 -3.80 -10.18 -5.53
CA VAL A 27 -3.68 -9.33 -4.34
C VAL A 27 -2.86 -8.08 -4.69
N LEU A 28 -3.35 -6.90 -4.33
CA LEU A 28 -2.58 -5.66 -4.43
C LEU A 28 -1.64 -5.57 -3.23
N THR A 29 -0.35 -5.73 -3.47
CA THR A 29 0.66 -5.85 -2.42
C THR A 29 1.34 -4.51 -2.16
N VAL A 30 1.35 -4.08 -0.91
CA VAL A 30 1.78 -2.75 -0.49
C VAL A 30 3.04 -2.83 0.36
N GLY A 31 4.07 -2.14 -0.11
CA GLY A 31 5.29 -1.85 0.64
C GLY A 31 5.25 -0.45 1.26
N SER A 32 6.28 -0.12 2.01
CA SER A 32 6.43 1.16 2.71
C SER A 32 7.50 2.04 2.08
N HIS A 33 7.27 3.35 2.05
CA HIS A 33 8.31 4.35 1.81
C HIS A 33 8.39 5.34 2.97
N ASP A 34 9.54 5.99 3.10
CA ASP A 34 9.79 7.07 4.05
C ASP A 34 9.30 8.44 3.49
N LYS A 35 9.53 9.50 4.26
CA LYS A 35 9.16 10.88 3.87
C LYS A 35 9.86 11.40 2.61
N ASP A 36 11.01 10.80 2.25
CA ASP A 36 11.80 11.17 1.08
C ASP A 36 11.49 10.27 -0.14
N LEU A 37 10.39 9.52 -0.08
CA LEU A 37 9.92 8.58 -1.09
C LEU A 37 10.88 7.41 -1.35
N LYS A 38 11.74 7.09 -0.41
CA LYS A 38 12.63 5.93 -0.47
C LYS A 38 11.94 4.73 0.14
N VAL A 39 12.14 3.57 -0.47
CA VAL A 39 11.64 2.31 0.09
C VAL A 39 12.16 2.12 1.51
N SER A 40 11.27 1.84 2.45
CA SER A 40 11.63 1.60 3.84
C SER A 40 12.51 0.36 3.96
N SER A 41 13.53 0.43 4.82
CA SER A 41 14.51 -0.66 4.98
C SER A 41 13.88 -1.99 5.42
N PHE A 42 12.73 -1.93 6.09
CA PHE A 42 12.00 -3.12 6.53
C PHE A 42 11.04 -3.69 5.48
N THR A 43 10.78 -2.98 4.40
CA THR A 43 9.86 -3.48 3.36
C THR A 43 10.40 -4.76 2.75
N GLN A 44 9.55 -5.78 2.69
CA GLN A 44 9.84 -7.02 1.97
C GLN A 44 10.00 -6.72 0.48
N GLN A 45 11.11 -7.13 -0.12
CA GLN A 45 11.47 -6.80 -1.52
C GLN A 45 11.59 -8.07 -2.38
N ASN A 46 10.65 -8.98 -2.19
CA ASN A 46 10.63 -10.33 -2.79
C ASN A 46 10.03 -10.39 -4.20
N GLY A 47 9.82 -9.25 -4.86
CA GLY A 47 9.24 -9.18 -6.20
C GLY A 47 7.71 -9.17 -6.24
N THR A 48 7.02 -9.25 -5.10
CA THR A 48 5.55 -9.23 -5.05
C THR A 48 4.97 -7.83 -4.83
N VAL A 49 5.78 -6.84 -4.46
CA VAL A 49 5.30 -5.49 -4.13
C VAL A 49 4.86 -4.75 -5.40
N ASP A 50 3.60 -4.33 -5.41
CA ASP A 50 2.99 -3.59 -6.53
C ASP A 50 3.13 -2.08 -6.37
N ILE A 51 3.04 -1.58 -5.14
CA ILE A 51 3.02 -0.14 -4.84
C ILE A 51 3.58 0.14 -3.46
N LEU A 52 4.24 1.29 -3.29
CA LEU A 52 4.65 1.80 -1.99
C LEU A 52 3.70 2.91 -1.55
N ALA A 53 3.46 2.99 -0.25
CA ALA A 53 2.73 4.06 0.40
C ALA A 53 3.43 4.48 1.70
N PRO A 54 3.07 5.63 2.31
CA PRO A 54 3.69 6.07 3.55
C PRO A 54 3.55 5.02 4.66
N GLY A 55 4.65 4.58 5.25
CA GLY A 55 4.65 3.59 6.32
C GLY A 55 5.68 3.85 7.40
N GLU A 56 6.27 5.06 7.44
CA GLU A 56 7.13 5.52 8.52
C GLU A 56 6.60 6.81 9.13
N ASP A 57 6.83 6.98 10.42
CA ASP A 57 6.37 8.14 11.21
C ASP A 57 4.84 8.36 11.11
N ILE A 58 4.09 7.27 11.07
CA ILE A 58 2.64 7.31 10.95
C ILE A 58 2.01 7.50 12.33
N TRP A 59 1.25 8.58 12.48
CA TRP A 59 0.52 8.85 13.71
C TRP A 59 -0.81 8.13 13.73
N LEU A 60 -1.01 7.34 14.77
CA LEU A 60 -2.16 6.45 14.91
C LEU A 60 -2.95 6.76 16.16
N ALA A 61 -4.26 6.54 16.07
CA ALA A 61 -5.12 6.55 17.23
C ALA A 61 -4.98 5.25 18.05
N SER A 62 -4.89 5.39 19.36
CA SER A 62 -4.90 4.27 20.30
C SER A 62 -6.28 4.09 20.90
N ARG A 63 -6.59 2.86 21.32
CA ARG A 63 -7.84 2.53 22.02
C ARG A 63 -8.10 3.33 23.31
N ASN A 64 -7.08 3.95 23.88
CA ASN A 64 -7.18 4.77 25.09
C ASN A 64 -7.33 6.28 24.79
N GLY A 65 -7.61 6.65 23.53
CA GLY A 65 -7.78 8.04 23.10
C GLY A 65 -6.47 8.81 22.90
N LYS A 66 -5.33 8.16 23.03
CA LYS A 66 -4.01 8.76 22.75
C LYS A 66 -3.58 8.49 21.32
N THR A 67 -2.58 9.23 20.86
CA THR A 67 -1.89 8.98 19.59
C THR A 67 -0.49 8.44 19.86
N TYR A 68 0.02 7.66 18.90
CA TYR A 68 1.41 7.20 18.92
C TYR A 68 1.94 7.11 17.50
N GLY A 69 3.26 7.26 17.36
CA GLY A 69 3.94 7.07 16.08
C GLY A 69 4.29 5.61 15.87
N ALA A 70 4.13 5.15 14.63
CA ALA A 70 4.42 3.78 14.25
C ALA A 70 5.00 3.69 12.85
N LYS A 71 5.58 2.53 12.52
CA LYS A 71 6.08 2.20 11.19
C LYS A 71 5.75 0.76 10.82
N GLY A 72 5.55 0.50 9.53
CA GLY A 72 5.26 -0.83 9.01
C GLY A 72 4.50 -0.78 7.69
N THR A 73 4.62 -1.83 6.89
CA THR A 73 3.85 -1.99 5.65
C THR A 73 2.35 -2.11 5.91
N SER A 74 1.95 -2.51 7.13
CA SER A 74 0.54 -2.54 7.54
C SER A 74 -0.10 -1.14 7.49
N TYR A 75 0.62 -0.11 7.91
CA TYR A 75 0.11 1.28 7.89
C TYR A 75 0.07 1.82 6.47
N ALA A 76 1.08 1.51 5.66
CA ALA A 76 1.08 1.82 4.23
C ALA A 76 -0.13 1.22 3.51
N THR A 77 -0.50 -0.01 3.85
CA THR A 77 -1.68 -0.72 3.31
C THR A 77 -2.98 0.04 3.61
N GLY A 78 -3.10 0.67 4.77
CA GLY A 78 -4.24 1.51 5.14
C GLY A 78 -4.45 2.68 4.18
N PHE A 79 -3.38 3.35 3.75
CA PHE A 79 -3.46 4.46 2.77
C PHE A 79 -3.95 3.98 1.40
N VAL A 80 -3.47 2.83 0.94
CA VAL A 80 -3.92 2.25 -0.34
C VAL A 80 -5.38 1.83 -0.25
N SER A 81 -5.80 1.20 0.85
CA SER A 81 -7.18 0.80 1.07
C SER A 81 -8.13 2.00 1.10
N ALA A 82 -7.74 3.08 1.78
CA ALA A 82 -8.52 4.32 1.81
C ALA A 82 -8.64 4.94 0.41
N THR A 83 -7.55 4.95 -0.36
CA THR A 83 -7.55 5.45 -1.74
C THR A 83 -8.48 4.62 -2.62
N ALA A 84 -8.43 3.30 -2.51
CA ALA A 84 -9.33 2.40 -3.24
C ALA A 84 -10.81 2.69 -2.92
N ALA A 85 -11.14 2.87 -1.64
CA ALA A 85 -12.49 3.19 -1.21
C ALA A 85 -12.98 4.53 -1.77
N LEU A 86 -12.12 5.55 -1.76
CA LEU A 86 -12.43 6.87 -2.32
C LEU A 86 -12.65 6.83 -3.83
N LEU A 87 -11.87 6.04 -4.55
CA LEU A 87 -12.06 5.84 -5.99
C LEU A 87 -13.37 5.09 -6.26
N TRP A 88 -13.62 4.02 -5.51
CA TRP A 88 -14.80 3.19 -5.72
C TRP A 88 -16.12 3.93 -5.46
N GLN A 89 -16.14 4.83 -4.48
CA GLN A 89 -17.34 5.62 -4.21
C GLN A 89 -17.75 6.55 -5.35
N THR A 90 -16.86 6.89 -6.27
CA THR A 90 -17.19 7.74 -7.43
C THR A 90 -17.99 6.99 -8.48
N ASP A 91 -17.81 5.68 -8.57
CA ASP A 91 -18.54 4.79 -9.44
C ASP A 91 -18.50 3.36 -8.88
N LEU A 92 -19.60 2.94 -8.27
CA LEU A 92 -19.73 1.63 -7.64
C LEU A 92 -19.82 0.46 -8.65
N THR A 93 -19.89 0.75 -9.94
CA THR A 93 -19.94 -0.29 -10.98
C THR A 93 -18.55 -0.77 -11.40
N GLN A 94 -17.48 -0.06 -11.00
CA GLN A 94 -16.11 -0.45 -11.30
C GLN A 94 -15.76 -1.81 -10.69
N THR A 95 -15.01 -2.60 -11.44
CA THR A 95 -14.46 -3.87 -10.96
C THR A 95 -13.25 -3.63 -10.06
N PRO A 96 -12.87 -4.61 -9.20
CA PRO A 96 -11.63 -4.54 -8.43
C PRO A 96 -10.40 -4.27 -9.32
N GLU A 97 -10.33 -4.90 -10.47
CA GLU A 97 -9.24 -4.76 -11.44
C GLU A 97 -9.16 -3.32 -11.99
N GLU A 98 -10.29 -2.70 -12.28
CA GLU A 98 -10.36 -1.30 -12.74
C GLU A 98 -9.88 -0.34 -11.65
N ILE A 99 -10.22 -0.57 -10.40
CA ILE A 99 -9.72 0.21 -9.26
C ILE A 99 -8.20 0.08 -9.14
N VAL A 100 -7.66 -1.14 -9.20
CA VAL A 100 -6.22 -1.39 -9.17
C VAL A 100 -5.51 -0.66 -10.31
N GLN A 101 -6.02 -0.78 -11.54
CA GLN A 101 -5.44 -0.09 -12.70
C GLN A 101 -5.43 1.42 -12.53
N THR A 102 -6.48 1.99 -11.97
CA THR A 102 -6.55 3.43 -11.69
C THR A 102 -5.49 3.83 -10.65
N ILE A 103 -5.37 3.10 -9.55
CA ILE A 103 -4.35 3.37 -8.52
C ILE A 103 -2.94 3.33 -9.12
N LEU A 104 -2.63 2.28 -9.88
CA LEU A 104 -1.31 2.11 -10.49
C LEU A 104 -1.03 3.14 -11.59
N SER A 105 -2.04 3.59 -12.32
CA SER A 105 -1.89 4.62 -13.37
C SER A 105 -1.56 6.01 -12.80
N PHE A 106 -2.06 6.34 -11.60
CA PHE A 106 -1.75 7.59 -10.92
C PHE A 106 -0.43 7.55 -10.14
N ALA A 107 0.13 6.37 -9.92
CA ALA A 107 1.36 6.22 -9.15
C ALA A 107 2.53 6.97 -9.81
N GLN A 108 3.35 7.60 -8.97
CA GLN A 108 4.62 8.18 -9.38
C GLN A 108 5.70 7.10 -9.34
N THR A 109 6.57 7.05 -10.35
CA THR A 109 7.73 6.14 -10.32
C THR A 109 8.94 6.87 -9.76
N VAL A 110 9.54 6.31 -8.70
CA VAL A 110 10.77 6.81 -8.07
C VAL A 110 11.69 5.60 -7.83
N ASP A 111 12.90 5.65 -8.34
CA ASP A 111 13.90 4.58 -8.23
C ASP A 111 13.37 3.18 -8.63
N GLY A 112 12.51 3.15 -9.65
CA GLY A 112 11.88 1.91 -10.12
C GLY A 112 10.65 1.46 -9.35
N TRP A 113 10.32 2.10 -8.23
CA TRP A 113 9.14 1.81 -7.42
C TRP A 113 7.95 2.68 -7.81
N LYS A 114 6.76 2.09 -7.82
CA LYS A 114 5.52 2.85 -7.90
C LYS A 114 5.15 3.40 -6.52
N ILE A 115 4.97 4.71 -6.43
CA ILE A 115 4.61 5.41 -5.19
C ILE A 115 3.14 5.84 -5.28
N LEU A 116 2.36 5.50 -4.27
CA LEU A 116 0.95 5.90 -4.19
C LEU A 116 0.83 7.42 -4.33
N LYS A 117 0.00 7.85 -5.28
CA LYS A 117 -0.47 9.22 -5.39
C LYS A 117 -1.98 9.21 -5.40
N THR A 118 -2.55 10.04 -4.56
CA THR A 118 -3.93 10.45 -4.74
C THR A 118 -3.99 11.49 -5.86
N ASN A 119 -5.10 11.55 -6.57
CA ASN A 119 -5.28 12.54 -7.62
C ASN A 119 -5.22 13.93 -7.01
N ASN A 120 -4.07 14.55 -7.09
CA ASN A 120 -3.87 15.93 -6.65
C ASN A 120 -3.82 16.83 -7.87
N LYS A 121 -4.72 17.74 -7.84
CA LYS A 121 -4.54 18.90 -8.65
C LYS A 121 -3.27 19.66 -8.26
#